data_ed9fddfba44e673c8661a069d49dd928
#
_entry.id   ed9fddfba44e673c8661a069d49dd928
#
_cell.length_a   1.000
_cell.length_b   1.000
_cell.length_c   1.000
_cell.angle_alpha   90.00
_cell.angle_beta   90.00
_cell.angle_gamma   90.00
#
_symmetry.space_group_name_H-M   'P 1'
#
loop_
_entity.id
_entity.type
_entity.pdbx_description
1 polymer ?
#
loop_
_entity_poly.entity_id
_entity_poly.type
_entity_poly.pdbx_seq_one_letter_code
_entity_poly.pdbx_strand_id
1 'polypeptide(L)'
;KGLAWGGQITCYGVSTLEAMAVSLGAYAGHVCACMDARRNQVYNALFLVENGTLERLTEDRAISLAELKTELEYIDGPIFLVGDGSNLTYKTLSPEIPELILPPEHRMHQRAVGVALLAEKKQSAGEIGDGNALSPNYLRLSQAERERAERMQNNNSELQR
;
A
#
# COMPACT_ATOMS: atom_id res chain seq x y z
N LYS A 1 -10.93 -17.81 -3.27
CA LYS A 1 -12.40 -17.95 -3.48
C LYS A 1 -12.83 -19.42 -3.53
N GLY A 2 -12.29 -20.25 -4.41
CA GLY A 2 -12.73 -21.66 -4.58
C GLY A 2 -12.68 -22.48 -3.30
N LEU A 3 -11.61 -22.40 -2.52
CA LEU A 3 -11.50 -23.10 -1.22
C LEU A 3 -12.56 -22.62 -0.22
N ALA A 4 -12.76 -21.30 -0.15
CA ALA A 4 -13.75 -20.71 0.75
C ALA A 4 -15.18 -21.10 0.36
N TRP A 5 -15.48 -21.09 -0.93
CA TRP A 5 -16.80 -21.44 -1.45
C TRP A 5 -17.15 -22.92 -1.20
N GLY A 6 -16.19 -23.83 -1.46
CA GLY A 6 -16.39 -25.26 -1.22
C GLY A 6 -16.51 -25.64 0.27
N GLY A 7 -15.87 -24.89 1.16
CA GLY A 7 -15.86 -25.12 2.60
C GLY A 7 -16.79 -24.23 3.41
N GLN A 8 -17.55 -23.34 2.78
CA GLN A 8 -18.34 -22.29 3.46
C GLN A 8 -17.50 -21.46 4.46
N ILE A 9 -16.24 -21.20 4.11
CA ILE A 9 -15.27 -20.49 4.96
C ILE A 9 -15.42 -18.98 4.75
N THR A 10 -15.56 -18.24 5.83
CA THR A 10 -15.59 -16.78 5.80
C THR A 10 -14.25 -16.21 5.30
N CYS A 11 -14.31 -15.24 4.39
CA CYS A 11 -13.15 -14.58 3.80
C CYS A 11 -13.19 -13.08 4.02
N TYR A 12 -12.03 -12.52 4.40
CA TYR A 12 -11.85 -11.08 4.53
C TYR A 12 -10.80 -10.59 3.54
N GLY A 13 -11.14 -9.52 2.79
CA GLY A 13 -10.16 -8.78 2.02
C GLY A 13 -9.41 -7.81 2.94
N VAL A 14 -8.08 -7.81 2.85
CA VAL A 14 -7.24 -6.89 3.60
C VAL A 14 -6.27 -6.18 2.66
N SER A 15 -5.92 -4.92 2.98
CA SER A 15 -4.90 -4.20 2.24
C SER A 15 -3.54 -4.86 2.42
N THR A 16 -2.84 -5.11 1.32
CA THR A 16 -1.47 -5.62 1.33
C THR A 16 -0.52 -4.63 2.01
N LEU A 17 -0.72 -3.33 1.77
CA LEU A 17 0.09 -2.26 2.36
C LEU A 17 -0.13 -2.18 3.88
N GLU A 18 -1.37 -2.30 4.34
CA GLU A 18 -1.68 -2.35 5.76
C GLU A 18 -1.13 -3.62 6.43
N ALA A 19 -1.19 -4.76 5.75
CA ALA A 19 -0.64 -6.02 6.27
C ALA A 19 0.90 -5.97 6.46
N MET A 20 1.61 -5.16 5.68
CA MET A 20 3.02 -4.88 5.91
C MET A 20 3.22 -3.92 7.09
N ALA A 21 2.44 -2.85 7.16
CA ALA A 21 2.54 -1.84 8.21
C ALA A 21 2.26 -2.40 9.60
N VAL A 22 1.28 -3.28 9.76
CA VAL A 22 0.94 -3.89 11.05
C VAL A 22 2.09 -4.70 11.66
N SER A 23 3.04 -5.16 10.84
CA SER A 23 4.25 -5.86 11.29
C SER A 23 5.19 -4.98 12.12
N LEU A 24 5.01 -3.65 12.07
CA LEU A 24 5.78 -2.65 12.79
C LEU A 24 5.05 -2.11 14.03
N GLY A 25 3.99 -2.73 14.48
CA GLY A 25 3.18 -2.23 15.62
C GLY A 25 3.94 -1.97 16.94
N ALA A 26 5.19 -2.41 17.07
CA ALA A 26 6.07 -2.12 18.19
C ALA A 26 6.95 -0.86 17.98
N TYR A 27 6.94 -0.26 16.80
CA TYR A 27 7.76 0.90 16.45
C TYR A 27 6.87 2.14 16.41
N ALA A 28 7.03 3.03 17.39
CA ALA A 28 6.32 4.30 17.37
C ALA A 28 6.83 5.21 16.25
N GLY A 29 5.93 5.80 15.49
CA GLY A 29 6.24 6.69 14.38
C GLY A 29 5.40 6.41 13.14
N HIS A 30 5.76 7.06 12.04
CA HIS A 30 5.07 6.88 10.77
C HIS A 30 5.56 5.62 10.04
N VAL A 31 4.66 4.95 9.33
CA VAL A 31 4.98 3.82 8.46
C VAL A 31 4.55 4.17 7.05
N CYS A 32 5.51 4.20 6.14
CA CYS A 32 5.30 4.39 4.72
C CYS A 32 5.41 3.03 4.03
N ALA A 33 4.28 2.40 3.76
CA ALA A 33 4.24 1.15 3.03
C ALA A 33 4.38 1.42 1.53
N CYS A 34 5.37 0.78 0.88
CA CYS A 34 5.73 1.00 -0.52
C CYS A 34 5.92 -0.31 -1.26
N MET A 35 5.17 -0.53 -2.35
CA MET A 35 5.44 -1.61 -3.31
C MET A 35 5.84 -1.01 -4.65
N ASP A 36 6.84 -1.58 -5.32
CA ASP A 36 7.33 -1.09 -6.61
C ASP A 36 6.23 -1.18 -7.69
N ALA A 37 5.75 -0.02 -8.15
CA ALA A 37 4.77 0.08 -9.23
C ALA A 37 5.44 0.34 -10.60
N ARG A 38 6.78 0.27 -10.69
CA ARG A 38 7.61 0.61 -11.85
C ARG A 38 7.58 2.09 -12.21
N ARG A 39 8.53 2.53 -13.08
CA ARG A 39 8.59 3.91 -13.63
C ARG A 39 8.63 5.00 -12.54
N ASN A 40 9.44 4.81 -11.49
CA ASN A 40 9.55 5.74 -10.36
C ASN A 40 8.22 6.02 -9.65
N GLN A 41 7.33 5.03 -9.63
CA GLN A 41 6.08 5.05 -8.88
C GLN A 41 6.07 3.89 -7.89
N VAL A 42 5.31 4.08 -6.82
CA VAL A 42 5.05 3.06 -5.80
C VAL A 42 3.55 2.94 -5.55
N TYR A 43 3.09 1.73 -5.24
CA TYR A 43 1.85 1.57 -4.52
C TYR A 43 2.14 1.91 -3.07
N ASN A 44 1.37 2.84 -2.53
CA ASN A 44 1.67 3.45 -1.24
C ASN A 44 0.43 3.58 -0.37
N ALA A 45 0.65 3.48 0.93
CA ALA A 45 -0.24 4.00 1.97
C ALA A 45 0.60 4.43 3.17
N LEU A 46 0.15 5.46 3.86
CA LEU A 46 0.77 6.00 5.07
C LEU A 46 -0.04 5.61 6.31
N PHE A 47 0.69 5.32 7.36
CA PHE A 47 0.13 4.94 8.65
C PHE A 47 0.90 5.61 9.78
N LEU A 48 0.25 5.76 10.94
CA LEU A 48 0.87 6.14 12.19
C LEU A 48 0.78 4.97 13.18
N VAL A 49 1.89 4.67 13.84
CA VAL A 49 1.91 3.74 14.98
C VAL A 49 2.09 4.54 16.25
N GLU A 50 1.09 4.52 17.09
CA GLU A 50 1.11 5.16 18.39
C GLU A 50 0.51 4.22 19.45
N ASN A 51 1.22 4.06 20.58
CA ASN A 51 0.79 3.19 21.69
C ASN A 51 0.44 1.75 21.26
N GLY A 52 1.15 1.21 20.27
CA GLY A 52 0.92 -0.13 19.73
C GLY A 52 -0.29 -0.24 18.78
N THR A 53 -0.95 0.86 18.49
CA THR A 53 -2.09 0.93 17.58
C THR A 53 -1.64 1.47 16.23
N LEU A 54 -2.07 0.80 15.15
CA LEU A 54 -1.86 1.25 13.78
C LEU A 54 -3.09 2.04 13.31
N GLU A 55 -2.88 3.30 12.97
CA GLU A 55 -3.86 4.18 12.35
C GLU A 55 -3.52 4.40 10.88
N ARG A 56 -4.50 4.31 9.99
CA ARG A 56 -4.33 4.59 8.56
C ARG A 56 -4.49 6.08 8.31
N LEU A 57 -3.48 6.69 7.67
CA LEU A 57 -3.49 8.11 7.30
C LEU A 57 -3.93 8.35 5.85
N THR A 58 -3.59 7.42 4.94
CA THR A 58 -4.00 7.53 3.53
C THR A 58 -4.57 6.22 3.00
N GLU A 59 -5.44 6.32 1.99
CA GLU A 59 -5.91 5.16 1.24
C GLU A 59 -4.78 4.53 0.42
N ASP A 60 -4.97 3.25 0.02
CA ASP A 60 -4.08 2.56 -0.90
C ASP A 60 -4.11 3.28 -2.25
N ARG A 61 -2.95 3.69 -2.77
CA ARG A 61 -2.83 4.49 -3.99
C ARG A 61 -1.58 4.15 -4.79
N ALA A 62 -1.55 4.57 -6.05
CA ALA A 62 -0.34 4.63 -6.86
C ALA A 62 0.13 6.09 -6.92
N ILE A 63 1.37 6.36 -6.52
CA ILE A 63 1.94 7.71 -6.42
C ILE A 63 3.37 7.72 -6.97
N SER A 64 3.80 8.82 -7.55
CA SER A 64 5.20 9.01 -7.95
C SER A 64 6.08 9.26 -6.72
N LEU A 65 7.37 8.90 -6.81
CA LEU A 65 8.31 9.21 -5.73
C LEU A 65 8.47 10.72 -5.48
N ALA A 66 8.28 11.54 -6.51
CA ALA A 66 8.33 13.00 -6.38
C ALA A 66 7.15 13.56 -5.57
N GLU A 67 5.93 13.08 -5.83
CA GLU A 67 4.74 13.47 -5.06
C GLU A 67 4.83 12.92 -3.63
N LEU A 68 5.25 11.65 -3.47
CA LEU A 68 5.45 11.05 -2.15
C LEU A 68 6.47 11.83 -1.32
N LYS A 69 7.57 12.28 -1.93
CA LYS A 69 8.57 13.14 -1.28
C LYS A 69 7.92 14.37 -0.65
N THR A 70 7.12 15.10 -1.45
CA THR A 70 6.46 16.32 -0.98
C THR A 70 5.57 16.07 0.25
N GLU A 71 4.91 14.92 0.32
CA GLU A 71 4.10 14.58 1.50
C GLU A 71 4.96 14.21 2.71
N LEU A 72 6.04 13.43 2.49
CA LEU A 72 6.91 12.97 3.59
C LEU A 72 7.73 14.10 4.21
N GLU A 73 8.04 15.18 3.47
CA GLU A 73 8.75 16.36 3.96
C GLU A 73 8.00 17.11 5.08
N TYR A 74 6.69 16.91 5.20
CA TYR A 74 5.87 17.53 6.25
C TYR A 74 5.61 16.59 7.44
N ILE A 75 6.22 15.42 7.47
CA ILE A 75 6.07 14.47 8.54
C ILE A 75 7.21 14.63 9.55
N ASP A 76 6.87 14.93 10.79
CA ASP A 76 7.81 14.98 11.88
C ASP A 76 8.09 13.60 12.48
N GLY A 77 9.36 13.31 12.78
CA GLY A 77 9.78 12.09 13.45
C GLY A 77 10.09 10.92 12.50
N PRO A 78 10.31 9.73 13.04
CA PRO A 78 10.77 8.59 12.27
C PRO A 78 9.74 8.07 11.28
N ILE A 79 10.17 7.79 10.05
CA ILE A 79 9.35 7.24 8.97
C ILE A 79 9.92 5.88 8.55
N PHE A 80 9.26 4.81 8.92
CA PHE A 80 9.67 3.45 8.60
C PHE A 80 9.15 3.02 7.23
N LEU A 81 10.05 2.58 6.35
CA LEU A 81 9.71 2.11 5.00
C LEU A 81 9.53 0.59 5.01
N VAL A 82 8.37 0.09 4.54
CA VAL A 82 8.09 -1.35 4.40
C VAL A 82 7.60 -1.67 2.98
N GLY A 83 7.85 -2.90 2.54
CA GLY A 83 7.50 -3.40 1.22
C GLY A 83 8.71 -3.52 0.29
N ASP A 84 8.52 -4.11 -0.88
CA ASP A 84 9.57 -4.34 -1.88
C ASP A 84 10.03 -3.04 -2.58
N GLY A 85 9.21 -1.98 -2.52
CA GLY A 85 9.57 -0.63 -2.95
C GLY A 85 10.41 0.17 -1.96
N SER A 86 10.61 -0.31 -0.70
CA SER A 86 11.30 0.43 0.37
C SER A 86 12.72 0.85 0.00
N ASN A 87 13.50 -0.07 -0.58
CA ASN A 87 14.89 0.20 -0.96
C ASN A 87 14.98 1.26 -2.07
N LEU A 88 14.06 1.23 -3.05
CA LEU A 88 13.97 2.23 -4.09
C LEU A 88 13.63 3.60 -3.49
N THR A 89 12.59 3.65 -2.65
CA THR A 89 12.14 4.87 -1.98
C THR A 89 13.25 5.45 -1.10
N TYR A 90 13.91 4.62 -0.29
CA TYR A 90 15.01 5.04 0.57
C TYR A 90 16.17 5.65 -0.22
N LYS A 91 16.66 4.94 -1.24
CA LYS A 91 17.77 5.42 -2.09
C LYS A 91 17.46 6.76 -2.76
N THR A 92 16.20 6.95 -3.14
CA THR A 92 15.80 8.16 -3.87
C THR A 92 15.56 9.34 -2.94
N LEU A 93 14.95 9.12 -1.77
CA LEU A 93 14.44 10.20 -0.93
C LEU A 93 15.30 10.49 0.32
N SER A 94 16.07 9.53 0.83
CA SER A 94 16.84 9.71 2.07
C SER A 94 17.92 10.85 2.02
N PRO A 95 18.45 11.25 0.85
CA PRO A 95 19.33 12.41 0.81
C PRO A 95 18.66 13.74 1.21
N GLU A 96 17.34 13.81 1.09
CA GLU A 96 16.56 15.02 1.39
C GLU A 96 15.61 14.83 2.59
N ILE A 97 15.31 13.58 2.97
CA ILE A 97 14.45 13.22 4.11
C ILE A 97 15.25 12.29 5.04
N PRO A 98 16.01 12.81 5.99
CA PRO A 98 16.87 12.02 6.89
C PRO A 98 16.09 11.17 7.90
N GLU A 99 14.80 11.45 8.11
CA GLU A 99 13.89 10.71 8.99
C GLU A 99 13.49 9.33 8.47
N LEU A 100 13.82 9.02 7.20
CA LEU A 100 13.53 7.71 6.60
C LEU A 100 14.39 6.61 7.20
N ILE A 101 13.75 5.54 7.61
CA ILE A 101 14.38 4.38 8.26
C ILE A 101 13.98 3.11 7.53
N LEU A 102 14.98 2.29 7.18
CA LEU A 102 14.76 0.91 6.77
C LEU A 102 14.76 0.03 8.04
N PRO A 103 13.63 -0.60 8.39
CA PRO A 103 13.60 -1.56 9.50
C PRO A 103 14.40 -2.81 9.14
N PRO A 104 14.66 -3.71 10.12
CA PRO A 104 15.31 -4.99 9.84
C PRO A 104 14.58 -5.75 8.72
N GLU A 105 15.32 -6.41 7.82
CA GLU A 105 14.81 -7.05 6.60
C GLU A 105 13.62 -7.99 6.86
N HIS A 106 13.67 -8.75 7.96
CA HIS A 106 12.57 -9.64 8.35
C HIS A 106 11.26 -8.91 8.72
N ARG A 107 11.26 -7.58 8.82
CA ARG A 107 10.09 -6.73 9.08
C ARG A 107 9.64 -5.94 7.86
N MET A 108 10.46 -5.88 6.81
CA MET A 108 10.19 -5.05 5.63
C MET A 108 9.14 -5.64 4.70
N HIS A 109 9.08 -6.96 4.58
CA HIS A 109 8.27 -7.63 3.57
C HIS A 109 6.94 -8.13 4.10
N GLN A 110 5.99 -8.30 3.16
CA GLN A 110 4.70 -8.88 3.46
C GLN A 110 4.83 -10.26 4.12
N ARG A 111 4.03 -10.47 5.15
CA ARG A 111 3.97 -11.73 5.91
C ARG A 111 2.53 -12.16 6.12
N ALA A 112 2.29 -13.46 6.08
CA ALA A 112 0.95 -14.02 6.31
C ALA A 112 0.36 -13.61 7.67
N VAL A 113 1.20 -13.40 8.69
CA VAL A 113 0.75 -12.96 10.01
C VAL A 113 0.07 -11.59 9.97
N GLY A 114 0.57 -10.63 9.17
CA GLY A 114 -0.08 -9.33 9.01
C GLY A 114 -1.47 -9.45 8.40
N VAL A 115 -1.62 -10.31 7.40
CA VAL A 115 -2.92 -10.62 6.80
C VAL A 115 -3.89 -11.24 7.81
N ALA A 116 -3.40 -12.20 8.62
CA ALA A 116 -4.20 -12.86 9.64
C ALA A 116 -4.68 -11.90 10.73
N LEU A 117 -3.79 -11.02 11.24
CA LEU A 117 -4.15 -10.02 12.26
C LEU A 117 -5.22 -9.04 11.78
N LEU A 118 -5.12 -8.59 10.51
CA LEU A 118 -6.13 -7.70 9.94
C LEU A 118 -7.46 -8.41 9.70
N ALA A 119 -7.44 -9.66 9.25
CA ALA A 119 -8.65 -10.46 9.09
C ALA A 119 -9.34 -10.72 10.43
N GLU A 120 -8.57 -11.02 11.49
CA GLU A 120 -9.09 -11.19 12.85
C GLU A 120 -9.70 -9.89 13.39
N LYS A 121 -9.05 -8.73 13.15
CA LYS A 121 -9.56 -7.41 13.52
C LYS A 121 -10.93 -7.15 12.87
N LYS A 122 -11.07 -7.43 11.56
CA LYS A 122 -12.33 -7.30 10.82
C LYS A 122 -13.41 -8.23 11.37
N GLN A 123 -13.07 -9.47 11.63
CA GLN A 123 -13.99 -10.43 12.25
C GLN A 123 -14.48 -9.97 13.62
N SER A 124 -13.56 -9.50 14.47
CA SER A 124 -13.86 -8.99 15.81
C SER A 124 -14.71 -7.72 15.77
N ALA A 125 -14.58 -6.90 14.72
CA ALA A 125 -15.42 -5.73 14.48
C ALA A 125 -16.83 -6.09 13.95
N GLY A 126 -17.12 -7.38 13.71
CA GLY A 126 -18.41 -7.85 13.20
C GLY A 126 -18.60 -7.63 11.69
N GLU A 127 -17.52 -7.38 10.93
CA GLU A 127 -17.62 -7.30 9.47
C GLU A 127 -18.08 -8.66 8.89
N ILE A 128 -18.97 -8.60 7.91
CA ILE A 128 -19.43 -9.80 7.20
C ILE A 128 -18.42 -10.12 6.11
N GLY A 129 -17.67 -11.21 6.29
CA GLY A 129 -16.74 -11.70 5.29
C GLY A 129 -17.47 -12.53 4.23
N ASP A 130 -17.30 -12.15 2.94
CA ASP A 130 -17.87 -12.89 1.80
C ASP A 130 -16.78 -13.18 0.75
N GLY A 131 -16.55 -14.47 0.50
CA GLY A 131 -15.63 -14.92 -0.54
C GLY A 131 -16.06 -14.51 -1.96
N ASN A 132 -17.36 -14.28 -2.21
CA ASN A 132 -17.87 -13.84 -3.51
C ASN A 132 -17.53 -12.36 -3.75
N ALA A 133 -17.68 -11.54 -2.73
CA ALA A 133 -17.37 -10.11 -2.78
C ALA A 133 -15.85 -9.83 -2.83
N LEU A 134 -15.01 -10.81 -2.45
CA LEU A 134 -13.56 -10.62 -2.46
C LEU A 134 -13.03 -10.38 -3.88
N SER A 135 -12.47 -9.22 -4.14
CA SER A 135 -11.85 -8.84 -5.42
C SER A 135 -10.53 -8.12 -5.20
N PRO A 136 -9.56 -8.25 -6.13
CA PRO A 136 -8.34 -7.44 -6.08
C PRO A 136 -8.69 -5.95 -6.23
N ASN A 137 -7.98 -5.11 -5.47
CA ASN A 137 -8.04 -3.66 -5.64
C ASN A 137 -6.95 -3.23 -6.64
N TYR A 138 -7.33 -2.95 -7.90
CA TYR A 138 -6.42 -2.50 -8.93
C TYR A 138 -6.25 -0.98 -8.85
N LEU A 139 -5.19 -0.53 -8.17
CA LEU A 139 -4.85 0.89 -8.00
C LEU A 139 -4.33 1.57 -9.26
N ARG A 140 -4.07 0.81 -10.31
CA ARG A 140 -3.56 1.31 -11.59
C ARG A 140 -4.25 0.58 -12.73
N LEU A 141 -4.62 1.32 -13.75
CA LEU A 141 -5.09 0.74 -15.02
C LEU A 141 -4.03 -0.19 -15.60
N SER A 142 -4.43 -1.30 -16.19
CA SER A 142 -3.54 -2.18 -16.93
C SER A 142 -2.81 -1.43 -18.05
N GLN A 143 -1.69 -1.93 -18.51
CA GLN A 143 -0.96 -1.29 -19.61
C GLN A 143 -1.84 -1.14 -20.85
N ALA A 144 -2.63 -2.16 -21.18
CA ALA A 144 -3.54 -2.14 -22.33
C ALA A 144 -4.65 -1.07 -22.20
N GLU A 145 -5.21 -0.88 -21.01
CA GLU A 145 -6.21 0.15 -20.76
C GLU A 145 -5.62 1.56 -20.85
N ARG A 146 -4.40 1.76 -20.35
CA ARG A 146 -3.68 3.04 -20.48
C ARG A 146 -3.37 3.38 -21.92
N GLU A 147 -2.81 2.45 -22.69
CA GLU A 147 -2.53 2.63 -24.11
C GLU A 147 -3.81 2.92 -24.91
N ARG A 148 -4.91 2.28 -24.54
CA ARG A 148 -6.23 2.56 -25.14
C ARG A 148 -6.72 3.97 -24.81
N ALA A 149 -6.58 4.41 -23.58
CA ALA A 149 -6.97 5.77 -23.15
C ALA A 149 -6.12 6.83 -23.86
N GLU A 150 -4.80 6.64 -23.98
CA GLU A 150 -3.89 7.53 -24.69
C GLU A 150 -4.26 7.63 -26.18
N ARG A 151 -4.56 6.51 -26.84
CA ARG A 151 -5.02 6.51 -28.25
C ARG A 151 -6.34 7.26 -28.45
N MET A 152 -7.28 7.11 -27.50
CA MET A 152 -8.55 7.82 -27.56
C MET A 152 -8.36 9.34 -27.39
N GLN A 153 -7.47 9.77 -26.49
CA GLN A 153 -7.16 11.19 -26.31
C GLN A 153 -6.49 11.80 -27.54
N ASN A 154 -5.53 11.10 -28.15
CA ASN A 154 -4.85 11.56 -29.36
C ASN A 154 -5.81 11.68 -30.53
N ASN A 155 -6.69 10.71 -30.77
CA ASN A 155 -7.69 10.77 -31.83
C ASN A 155 -8.68 11.94 -31.64
N ASN A 156 -9.09 12.24 -30.40
CA ASN A 156 -9.96 13.38 -30.13
C ASN A 156 -9.25 14.72 -30.34
N SER A 157 -7.97 14.82 -30.09
CA SER A 157 -7.19 16.04 -30.35
C SER A 157 -6.94 16.30 -31.86
N GLU A 158 -6.89 15.24 -32.68
CA GLU A 158 -6.79 15.36 -34.14
C GLU A 158 -8.12 15.76 -34.80
N LEU A 159 -9.24 15.36 -34.23
CA LEU A 159 -10.59 15.72 -34.74
C LEU A 159 -11.01 17.16 -34.42
N GLN A 160 -10.29 17.83 -33.51
CA GLN A 160 -10.55 19.25 -33.13
C GLN A 160 -9.62 20.25 -33.84
N ARG A 161 -8.78 19.81 -34.75
CA ARG A 161 -7.93 20.63 -35.62
C ARG A 161 -8.44 20.67 -37.03
#